data_de73978f972f3cbc9f6832b48151618b
#
_entry.id   de73978f972f3cbc9f6832b48151618b
#
_cell.length_a   1.000
_cell.length_b   1.000
_cell.length_c   1.000
_cell.angle_alpha   90.00
_cell.angle_beta   90.00
_cell.angle_gamma   90.00
#
_symmetry.space_group_name_H-M   'P 1'
#
loop_
_entity.id
_entity.type
_entity.pdbx_description
1 polymer ?
#
loop_
_entity_poly.entity_id
_entity_poly.type
_entity_poly.pdbx_seq_one_letter_code
_entity_poly.pdbx_strand_id
1 'polypeptide(L)'
;MKNFKQLIDLAHEAVPKITCEEFASNQEQFSIIDVREGSETLDTGMVDRAVNIPRGLIEMRLSPNEDDLHADTPIVVYCGGGSRASLAGKTLKDIGFTNVQNLEGGFRGWKEFSG
;
A
#
# COMPACT_ATOMS: atom_id res chain seq x y z
N MET A 1 -24.88 -8.78 -3.29
CA MET A 1 -23.54 -9.42 -3.20
C MET A 1 -22.60 -8.75 -4.18
N LYS A 2 -21.37 -8.50 -3.76
CA LYS A 2 -20.36 -7.86 -4.62
C LYS A 2 -19.36 -8.89 -5.11
N ASN A 3 -18.96 -8.77 -6.38
CA ASN A 3 -17.88 -9.59 -6.93
C ASN A 3 -16.54 -8.89 -6.75
N PHE A 4 -15.46 -9.54 -7.15
CA PHE A 4 -14.10 -9.02 -6.99
C PHE A 4 -13.93 -7.66 -7.66
N LYS A 5 -14.41 -7.51 -8.89
CA LYS A 5 -14.30 -6.24 -9.61
C LYS A 5 -14.99 -5.11 -8.88
N GLN A 6 -16.18 -5.35 -8.33
CA GLN A 6 -16.92 -4.34 -7.59
C GLN A 6 -16.17 -3.94 -6.31
N LEU A 7 -15.56 -4.91 -5.61
CA LEU A 7 -14.75 -4.62 -4.43
C LEU A 7 -13.51 -3.79 -4.79
N ILE A 8 -12.86 -4.10 -5.89
CA ILE A 8 -11.69 -3.34 -6.37
C ILE A 8 -12.11 -1.91 -6.74
N ASP A 9 -13.22 -1.74 -7.44
CA ASP A 9 -13.70 -0.43 -7.82
C ASP A 9 -13.99 0.45 -6.59
N LEU A 10 -14.62 -0.12 -5.57
CA LEU A 10 -14.87 0.59 -4.32
C LEU A 10 -13.57 0.98 -3.62
N ALA A 11 -12.58 0.08 -3.65
CA ALA A 11 -11.29 0.37 -3.06
C ALA A 11 -10.59 1.50 -3.81
N HIS A 12 -10.64 1.51 -5.13
CA HIS A 12 -10.06 2.59 -5.93
C HIS A 12 -10.71 3.95 -5.64
N GLU A 13 -12.01 3.97 -5.39
CA GLU A 13 -12.70 5.20 -5.00
C GLU A 13 -12.24 5.71 -3.64
N ALA A 14 -11.98 4.79 -2.70
CA ALA A 14 -11.63 5.14 -1.33
C ALA A 14 -10.14 5.52 -1.17
N VAL A 15 -9.27 4.99 -2.02
CA VAL A 15 -7.82 5.13 -1.86
C VAL A 15 -7.24 5.80 -3.11
N PRO A 16 -6.81 7.06 -3.01
CA PRO A 16 -6.20 7.73 -4.16
C PRO A 16 -4.87 7.07 -4.54
N LYS A 17 -4.51 7.21 -5.80
CA LYS A 17 -3.23 6.72 -6.29
C LYS A 17 -2.18 7.82 -6.22
N ILE A 18 -0.92 7.41 -6.04
CA ILE A 18 0.22 8.31 -6.15
C ILE A 18 1.11 7.79 -7.28
N THR A 19 1.60 8.69 -8.13
CA THR A 19 2.48 8.30 -9.23
C THR A 19 3.87 7.96 -8.69
N CYS A 20 4.65 7.20 -9.46
CA CYS A 20 6.02 6.90 -9.08
C CYS A 20 6.86 8.18 -8.95
N GLU A 21 6.63 9.17 -9.81
CA GLU A 21 7.34 10.45 -9.74
C GLU A 21 7.04 11.20 -8.45
N GLU A 22 5.77 11.32 -8.10
CA GLU A 22 5.36 11.99 -6.87
C GLU A 22 5.90 11.26 -5.64
N PHE A 23 5.82 9.94 -5.66
CA PHE A 23 6.32 9.12 -4.57
C PHE A 23 7.84 9.30 -4.39
N ALA A 24 8.60 9.21 -5.48
CA ALA A 24 10.05 9.35 -5.43
C ALA A 24 10.48 10.72 -4.90
N SER A 25 9.73 11.77 -5.25
CA SER A 25 10.03 13.13 -4.80
C SER A 25 9.82 13.33 -3.31
N ASN A 26 9.00 12.49 -2.67
CA ASN A 26 8.59 12.66 -1.28
C ASN A 26 8.75 11.37 -0.46
N GLN A 27 9.54 10.44 -0.93
CA GLN A 27 9.61 9.08 -0.37
C GLN A 27 9.86 9.06 1.14
N GLU A 28 10.70 9.95 1.64
CA GLU A 28 11.04 10.00 3.06
C GLU A 28 9.87 10.39 3.97
N GLN A 29 8.84 11.00 3.42
CA GLN A 29 7.68 11.43 4.18
C GLN A 29 6.69 10.30 4.47
N PHE A 30 6.81 9.19 3.75
CA PHE A 30 5.84 8.11 3.82
C PHE A 30 6.30 6.94 4.65
N SER A 31 5.36 6.32 5.36
CA SER A 31 5.50 4.95 5.82
C SER A 31 5.08 4.07 4.65
N ILE A 32 5.94 3.14 4.25
CA ILE A 32 5.75 2.37 3.03
C ILE A 32 5.46 0.93 3.38
N ILE A 33 4.34 0.40 2.91
CA ILE A 33 3.91 -0.96 3.22
C ILE A 33 3.78 -1.78 1.94
N ASP A 34 4.57 -2.85 1.87
CA ASP A 34 4.49 -3.83 0.80
C ASP A 34 3.52 -4.92 1.25
N VAL A 35 2.39 -5.05 0.57
CA VAL A 35 1.35 -6.00 0.97
C VAL A 35 1.39 -7.31 0.18
N ARG A 36 2.50 -7.56 -0.54
CA ARG A 36 2.71 -8.83 -1.23
C ARG A 36 3.04 -9.94 -0.22
N GLU A 37 3.01 -11.17 -0.69
CA GLU A 37 3.48 -12.29 0.14
C GLU A 37 4.99 -12.22 0.32
N GLY A 38 5.48 -12.72 1.46
CA GLY A 38 6.91 -12.69 1.75
C GLY A 38 7.78 -13.37 0.71
N SER A 39 7.28 -14.43 0.08
CA SER A 39 8.02 -15.11 -0.98
C SER A 39 8.25 -14.21 -2.20
N GLU A 40 7.29 -13.35 -2.52
CA GLU A 40 7.46 -12.40 -3.61
C GLU A 40 8.55 -11.38 -3.30
N THR A 41 8.60 -10.90 -2.06
CA THR A 41 9.59 -9.89 -1.65
C THR A 41 11.00 -10.47 -1.62
N LEU A 42 11.14 -11.73 -1.25
CA LEU A 42 12.43 -12.41 -1.27
C LEU A 42 12.95 -12.58 -2.70
N ASP A 43 12.03 -12.82 -3.63
CA ASP A 43 12.37 -13.06 -5.01
C ASP A 43 12.79 -11.78 -5.75
N THR A 44 12.12 -10.67 -5.49
CA THR A 44 12.29 -9.44 -6.26
C THR A 44 12.93 -8.28 -5.49
N GLY A 45 13.01 -8.39 -4.16
CA GLY A 45 13.32 -7.24 -3.31
C GLY A 45 12.11 -6.35 -3.09
N MET A 46 12.30 -5.25 -2.41
CA MET A 46 11.24 -4.29 -2.05
C MET A 46 11.69 -2.87 -2.34
N VAL A 47 10.76 -1.94 -2.35
CA VAL A 47 11.06 -0.51 -2.32
C VAL A 47 11.87 -0.23 -1.04
N ASP A 48 12.88 0.60 -1.15
CA ASP A 48 13.73 0.97 -0.01
C ASP A 48 12.88 1.51 1.14
N ARG A 49 13.16 1.06 2.36
CA ARG A 49 12.45 1.43 3.59
C ARG A 49 11.04 0.85 3.71
N ALA A 50 10.59 0.02 2.76
CA ALA A 50 9.28 -0.61 2.86
C ALA A 50 9.29 -1.70 3.93
N VAL A 51 8.14 -1.85 4.61
CA VAL A 51 7.89 -2.94 5.55
C VAL A 51 6.91 -3.89 4.87
N ASN A 52 7.23 -5.18 4.87
CA ASN A 52 6.35 -6.19 4.28
C ASN A 52 5.31 -6.65 5.30
N ILE A 53 4.06 -6.35 5.02
CA ILE A 53 2.92 -6.83 5.78
C ILE A 53 1.93 -7.39 4.76
N PRO A 54 1.92 -8.72 4.56
CA PRO A 54 1.01 -9.31 3.57
C PRO A 54 -0.44 -8.91 3.80
N ARG A 55 -1.17 -8.77 2.69
CA ARG A 55 -2.56 -8.27 2.72
C ARG A 55 -3.41 -8.95 3.81
N GLY A 56 -3.24 -10.26 3.99
CA GLY A 56 -4.02 -11.02 4.96
C GLY A 56 -3.71 -10.73 6.42
N LEU A 57 -2.64 -10.00 6.71
CA LEU A 57 -2.19 -9.72 8.08
C LEU A 57 -2.40 -8.27 8.51
N ILE A 58 -2.89 -7.41 7.63
CA ILE A 58 -3.03 -5.97 7.90
C ILE A 58 -3.85 -5.73 9.17
N GLU A 59 -5.03 -6.33 9.24
CA GLU A 59 -5.95 -6.11 10.36
C GLU A 59 -5.38 -6.57 11.69
N MET A 60 -4.52 -7.58 11.66
CA MET A 60 -3.90 -8.12 12.87
C MET A 60 -2.71 -7.31 13.36
N ARG A 61 -1.99 -6.66 12.44
CA ARG A 61 -0.70 -6.05 12.75
C ARG A 61 -0.72 -4.55 12.89
N LEU A 62 -1.72 -3.87 12.31
CA LEU A 62 -1.73 -2.41 12.28
C LEU A 62 -2.95 -1.84 12.99
N SER A 63 -2.68 -0.78 13.75
CA SER A 63 -3.70 -0.05 14.49
C SER A 63 -3.23 1.38 14.64
N PRO A 64 -4.09 2.40 14.45
CA PRO A 64 -3.66 3.78 14.64
C PRO A 64 -3.17 4.00 16.07
N ASN A 65 -2.11 4.80 16.19
CA ASN A 65 -1.48 5.16 17.46
C ASN A 65 -0.70 4.03 18.15
N GLU A 66 -0.39 2.99 17.39
CA GLU A 66 0.53 1.94 17.82
C GLU A 66 1.72 1.91 16.85
N ASP A 67 2.88 1.43 17.31
CA ASP A 67 4.08 1.23 16.48
C ASP A 67 4.49 2.47 15.68
N ASP A 68 4.37 3.65 16.29
CA ASP A 68 4.72 4.93 15.66
C ASP A 68 3.86 5.31 14.44
N LEU A 69 2.75 4.62 14.23
CA LEU A 69 1.79 4.99 13.19
C LEU A 69 0.59 5.68 13.80
N HIS A 70 0.42 6.95 13.46
CA HIS A 70 -0.73 7.73 13.91
C HIS A 70 -1.83 7.69 12.85
N ALA A 71 -3.03 8.08 13.22
CA ALA A 71 -4.17 8.05 12.30
C ALA A 71 -3.92 8.87 11.04
N ASP A 72 -3.17 9.96 11.13
CA ASP A 72 -2.87 10.84 9.99
C ASP A 72 -1.50 10.64 9.36
N THR A 73 -0.74 9.63 9.80
CA THR A 73 0.57 9.33 9.20
C THR A 73 0.41 9.05 7.71
N PRO A 74 1.21 9.70 6.85
CA PRO A 74 1.15 9.42 5.41
C PRO A 74 1.63 8.00 5.12
N ILE A 75 0.77 7.20 4.51
CA ILE A 75 1.07 5.80 4.18
C ILE A 75 0.95 5.59 2.68
N VAL A 76 1.94 4.94 2.08
CA VAL A 76 1.85 4.43 0.72
C VAL A 76 1.88 2.92 0.78
N VAL A 77 0.86 2.30 0.20
CA VAL A 77 0.79 0.84 0.08
C VAL A 77 1.08 0.45 -1.37
N TYR A 78 1.66 -0.72 -1.56
CA TYR A 78 1.81 -1.26 -2.91
C TYR A 78 1.82 -2.78 -2.90
N CYS A 79 1.49 -3.37 -4.04
CA CYS A 79 1.63 -4.80 -4.29
C CYS A 79 2.33 -4.97 -5.65
N GLY A 80 2.16 -6.11 -6.30
CA GLY A 80 2.79 -6.34 -7.60
C GLY A 80 2.22 -5.46 -8.69
N GLY A 81 0.89 -5.38 -8.81
CA GLY A 81 0.20 -4.65 -9.86
C GLY A 81 -0.86 -3.65 -9.41
N GLY A 82 -1.29 -3.69 -8.15
CA GLY A 82 -2.21 -2.71 -7.60
C GLY A 82 -3.47 -3.24 -6.92
N SER A 83 -3.94 -4.44 -7.26
CA SER A 83 -5.22 -4.95 -6.74
C SER A 83 -5.22 -5.20 -5.24
N ARG A 84 -4.22 -5.93 -4.75
CA ARG A 84 -4.11 -6.24 -3.31
C ARG A 84 -3.89 -4.96 -2.51
N ALA A 85 -3.11 -4.03 -3.05
CA ALA A 85 -2.85 -2.76 -2.38
C ALA A 85 -4.09 -1.89 -2.29
N SER A 86 -4.95 -1.89 -3.31
CA SER A 86 -6.21 -1.15 -3.26
C SER A 86 -7.09 -1.66 -2.11
N LEU A 87 -7.23 -2.97 -2.00
CA LEU A 87 -8.00 -3.57 -0.91
C LEU A 87 -7.37 -3.30 0.44
N ALA A 88 -6.04 -3.42 0.55
CA ALA A 88 -5.32 -3.15 1.78
C ALA A 88 -5.48 -1.69 2.21
N GLY A 89 -5.38 -0.77 1.26
CA GLY A 89 -5.56 0.65 1.53
C GLY A 89 -6.96 0.98 2.06
N LYS A 90 -7.98 0.36 1.48
CA LYS A 90 -9.34 0.52 1.97
C LYS A 90 -9.47 -0.02 3.39
N THR A 91 -8.89 -1.18 3.67
CA THR A 91 -8.86 -1.74 5.01
C THR A 91 -8.17 -0.81 6.00
N LEU A 92 -7.05 -0.22 5.63
CA LEU A 92 -6.35 0.75 6.48
C LEU A 92 -7.24 1.94 6.81
N LYS A 93 -8.00 2.44 5.85
CA LYS A 93 -8.94 3.53 6.10
C LYS A 93 -10.08 3.09 7.03
N ASP A 94 -10.60 1.88 6.83
CA ASP A 94 -11.66 1.33 7.69
C ASP A 94 -11.17 1.16 9.14
N ILE A 95 -9.88 0.85 9.32
CA ILE A 95 -9.26 0.72 10.65
C ILE A 95 -9.09 2.10 11.32
N GLY A 96 -8.97 3.17 10.54
CA GLY A 96 -8.87 4.52 11.09
C GLY A 96 -7.74 5.37 10.57
N PHE A 97 -6.93 4.87 9.63
CA PHE A 97 -5.88 5.67 8.98
C PHE A 97 -6.52 6.58 7.93
N THR A 98 -6.17 7.85 7.93
CA THR A 98 -6.84 8.85 7.09
C THR A 98 -6.04 9.27 5.88
N ASN A 99 -4.75 8.94 5.82
CA ASN A 99 -3.85 9.44 4.76
C ASN A 99 -3.15 8.27 4.08
N VAL A 100 -3.89 7.54 3.25
CA VAL A 100 -3.41 6.32 2.59
C VAL A 100 -3.51 6.48 1.09
N GLN A 101 -2.42 6.19 0.39
CA GLN A 101 -2.37 6.22 -1.08
C GLN A 101 -1.82 4.89 -1.60
N ASN A 102 -2.21 4.53 -2.82
CA ASN A 102 -1.76 3.31 -3.50
C ASN A 102 -0.74 3.69 -4.58
N LEU A 103 0.44 3.11 -4.54
CA LEU A 103 1.48 3.37 -5.54
C LEU A 103 1.03 2.87 -6.92
N GLU A 104 0.86 3.79 -7.86
CA GLU A 104 0.38 3.48 -9.19
C GLU A 104 1.33 2.51 -9.89
N GLY A 105 0.77 1.43 -10.45
CA GLY A 105 1.56 0.40 -11.11
C GLY A 105 2.23 -0.59 -10.17
N GLY A 106 2.18 -0.37 -8.86
CA GLY A 106 2.76 -1.26 -7.87
C GLY A 106 4.26 -1.42 -8.00
N PHE A 107 4.78 -2.54 -7.51
CA PHE A 107 6.22 -2.79 -7.57
C PHE A 107 6.74 -2.90 -9.00
N ARG A 108 5.94 -3.46 -9.89
CA ARG A 108 6.31 -3.57 -11.29
C ARG A 108 6.54 -2.19 -11.91
N GLY A 109 5.59 -1.28 -11.70
CA GLY A 109 5.73 0.10 -12.18
C GLY A 109 6.91 0.82 -11.55
N TRP A 110 7.13 0.59 -10.25
CA TRP A 110 8.27 1.17 -9.55
C TRP A 110 9.60 0.71 -10.14
N LYS A 111 9.73 -0.58 -10.45
CA LYS A 111 10.96 -1.12 -11.04
C LYS A 111 11.22 -0.53 -12.43
N GLU A 112 10.19 -0.38 -13.24
CA GLU A 112 10.32 0.25 -14.54
C GLU A 112 10.74 1.72 -14.41
N PHE A 113 10.18 2.42 -13.45
CA PHE A 113 10.48 3.84 -13.19
C PHE A 113 11.89 4.03 -12.64
N SER A 114 12.29 3.22 -11.68
CA SER A 114 13.56 3.40 -10.98
C SER A 114 14.74 2.72 -11.67
N GLY A 115 14.47 1.92 -12.66
CA GLY A 115 15.51 1.17 -13.37
C GLY A 115 15.88 -0.08 -12.63
#